data_63a987e2cc1d10d306564f405f88d8b1
#
_entry.id   63a987e2cc1d10d306564f405f88d8b1
#
_cell.length_a   1.000
_cell.length_b   1.000
_cell.length_c   1.000
_cell.angle_alpha   90.00
_cell.angle_beta   90.00
_cell.angle_gamma   90.00
#
_symmetry.space_group_name_H-M   'P 1'
#
loop_
_entity.id
_entity.type
_entity.pdbx_description
1 polymer ?
#
loop_
_entity_poly.entity_id
_entity_poly.type
_entity_poly.pdbx_seq_one_letter_code
_entity_poly.pdbx_strand_id
1 'polypeptide(L)'
;MKDNDTDEKRIEIGRSIIKAYRKELWSRFTQAVNKYELICPGDRIAVCVSGGKDSFLMAKLFQELYTHGERNFEVVYLTMDPGYNEANRRKVWDNAKLLGIPLRGFESSIFEITDEIEGSPCYPCARMRRGALYSHARDMGCNKIALGHHYDDVIETILMGMLYGGQIQTMMPKLHSVNFPGMELIRPMYLIREDNIKKWARHNGLEFIACACPLTEGMASGRGSMDSKRAEIKSLIKELHEKNQYTEANIFKSVEHVNLSTIIAYKKDGEIHHFLDEYDM
;
A
#
# COMPACT_ATOMS: atom_id res chain seq x y z
N MET A 1 -9.77 14.40 32.66
CA MET A 1 -10.25 13.00 32.57
C MET A 1 -10.29 12.47 31.15
N LYS A 2 -10.77 13.22 30.11
CA LYS A 2 -10.83 12.72 28.72
C LYS A 2 -9.49 12.53 28.02
N ASP A 3 -8.45 13.29 28.36
CA ASP A 3 -7.13 13.17 27.72
C ASP A 3 -6.37 11.92 28.21
N ASN A 4 -6.52 11.55 29.48
CA ASN A 4 -5.87 10.35 30.04
C ASN A 4 -6.39 9.05 29.41
N ASP A 5 -7.70 8.94 29.18
CA ASP A 5 -8.35 7.78 28.54
C ASP A 5 -7.92 7.61 27.06
N THR A 6 -7.73 8.74 26.35
CA THR A 6 -7.25 8.73 24.98
C THR A 6 -5.79 8.28 24.87
N ASP A 7 -4.94 8.69 25.82
CA ASP A 7 -3.53 8.29 25.85
C ASP A 7 -3.36 6.81 26.22
N GLU A 8 -4.16 6.31 27.18
CA GLU A 8 -4.19 4.88 27.52
C GLU A 8 -4.59 4.03 26.31
N LYS A 9 -5.69 4.41 25.64
CA LYS A 9 -6.15 3.72 24.42
C LYS A 9 -5.09 3.73 23.31
N ARG A 10 -4.40 4.83 23.10
CA ARG A 10 -3.30 4.95 22.13
C ARG A 10 -2.14 3.97 22.42
N ILE A 11 -1.77 3.86 23.71
CA ILE A 11 -0.73 2.92 24.18
C ILE A 11 -1.18 1.48 23.98
N GLU A 12 -2.44 1.15 24.28
CA GLU A 12 -3.00 -0.20 24.07
C GLU A 12 -2.99 -0.58 22.60
N ILE A 13 -3.40 0.33 21.70
CA ILE A 13 -3.35 0.09 20.25
C ILE A 13 -1.93 -0.20 19.77
N GLY A 14 -0.93 0.57 20.21
CA GLY A 14 0.48 0.32 19.90
C GLY A 14 0.95 -1.05 20.45
N ARG A 15 0.66 -1.32 21.74
CA ARG A 15 0.97 -2.61 22.37
C ARG A 15 0.32 -3.80 21.66
N SER A 16 -0.88 -3.66 21.12
CA SER A 16 -1.56 -4.73 20.40
C SER A 16 -0.74 -5.20 19.18
N ILE A 17 -0.09 -4.29 18.46
CA ILE A 17 0.77 -4.60 17.31
C ILE A 17 1.97 -5.44 17.72
N ILE A 18 2.69 -5.00 18.76
CA ILE A 18 3.97 -5.63 19.17
C ILE A 18 3.79 -6.85 20.09
N LYS A 19 2.58 -7.07 20.65
CA LYS A 19 2.26 -8.21 21.53
C LYS A 19 1.24 -9.13 20.87
N ALA A 20 -0.05 -8.74 20.84
CA ALA A 20 -1.16 -9.60 20.40
C ALA A 20 -1.06 -9.99 18.92
N TYR A 21 -0.62 -9.06 18.06
CA TYR A 21 -0.46 -9.27 16.61
C TYR A 21 1.02 -9.30 16.19
N ARG A 22 1.92 -9.65 17.12
CA ARG A 22 3.37 -9.64 16.85
C ARG A 22 3.75 -10.45 15.62
N LYS A 23 3.25 -11.66 15.50
CA LYS A 23 3.59 -12.59 14.41
C LYS A 23 3.00 -12.13 13.08
N GLU A 24 1.76 -11.68 13.11
CA GLU A 24 0.96 -11.35 11.93
C GLU A 24 1.26 -9.96 11.36
N LEU A 25 1.60 -8.98 12.23
CA LEU A 25 1.84 -7.60 11.82
C LEU A 25 3.31 -7.19 12.03
N TRP A 26 3.77 -7.14 13.28
CA TRP A 26 5.10 -6.60 13.60
C TRP A 26 6.23 -7.39 12.93
N SER A 27 6.26 -8.71 13.11
CA SER A 27 7.31 -9.56 12.53
C SER A 27 7.26 -9.55 11.00
N ARG A 28 6.07 -9.46 10.38
CA ARG A 28 5.93 -9.36 8.94
C ARG A 28 6.39 -8.01 8.39
N PHE A 29 6.10 -6.94 9.12
CA PHE A 29 6.58 -5.60 8.79
C PHE A 29 8.11 -5.53 8.85
N THR A 30 8.71 -5.92 9.97
CA THR A 30 10.17 -5.90 10.14
C THR A 30 10.87 -6.84 9.18
N GLN A 31 10.28 -8.00 8.88
CA GLN A 31 10.77 -8.93 7.86
C GLN A 31 10.79 -8.28 6.47
N ALA A 32 9.72 -7.56 6.09
CA ALA A 32 9.69 -6.87 4.80
C ALA A 32 10.71 -5.75 4.72
N VAL A 33 10.81 -4.94 5.79
CA VAL A 33 11.80 -3.85 5.89
C VAL A 33 13.21 -4.38 5.69
N ASN A 34 13.58 -5.46 6.36
CA ASN A 34 14.93 -6.04 6.29
C ASN A 34 15.17 -6.81 4.97
N LYS A 35 14.23 -7.68 4.57
CA LYS A 35 14.37 -8.52 3.38
C LYS A 35 14.55 -7.70 2.10
N TYR A 36 13.84 -6.59 2.00
CA TYR A 36 13.84 -5.75 0.82
C TYR A 36 14.63 -4.45 0.99
N GLU A 37 15.33 -4.30 2.13
CA GLU A 37 16.14 -3.11 2.45
C GLU A 37 15.36 -1.81 2.21
N LEU A 38 14.16 -1.73 2.80
CA LEU A 38 13.23 -0.63 2.52
C LEU A 38 13.63 0.67 3.21
N ILE A 39 14.31 0.56 4.36
CA ILE A 39 14.73 1.69 5.18
C ILE A 39 16.23 1.61 5.38
N CYS A 40 16.94 2.68 5.06
CA CYS A 40 18.37 2.84 5.23
C CYS A 40 18.67 3.97 6.22
N PRO A 41 19.86 3.94 6.88
CA PRO A 41 20.31 5.05 7.69
C PRO A 41 20.34 6.36 6.89
N GLY A 42 19.82 7.44 7.47
CA GLY A 42 19.74 8.74 6.85
C GLY A 42 18.50 8.98 5.97
N ASP A 43 17.63 7.98 5.81
CA ASP A 43 16.37 8.16 5.09
C ASP A 43 15.44 9.15 5.81
N ARG A 44 14.73 9.96 5.02
CA ARG A 44 13.60 10.76 5.45
C ARG A 44 12.37 10.32 4.67
N ILE A 45 11.44 9.64 5.37
CA ILE A 45 10.35 8.87 4.76
C ILE A 45 9.01 9.58 4.96
N ALA A 46 8.32 9.89 3.87
CA ALA A 46 6.93 10.33 3.93
C ALA A 46 6.01 9.11 3.98
N VAL A 47 5.42 8.84 5.13
CA VAL A 47 4.40 7.81 5.33
C VAL A 47 3.06 8.35 4.88
N CYS A 48 2.54 7.86 3.75
CA CYS A 48 1.33 8.36 3.12
C CYS A 48 0.08 7.74 3.77
N VAL A 49 -0.73 8.59 4.40
CA VAL A 49 -1.96 8.20 5.08
C VAL A 49 -3.17 8.62 4.25
N SER A 50 -3.89 7.67 3.68
CA SER A 50 -5.08 7.89 2.84
C SER A 50 -6.39 7.90 3.62
N GLY A 51 -6.35 7.70 4.92
CA GLY A 51 -7.55 7.57 5.77
C GLY A 51 -8.08 6.15 5.92
N GLY A 52 -7.68 5.21 5.08
CA GLY A 52 -8.06 3.80 5.18
C GLY A 52 -7.26 3.01 6.23
N LYS A 53 -7.79 1.84 6.61
CA LYS A 53 -7.22 0.95 7.62
C LYS A 53 -5.74 0.62 7.40
N ASP A 54 -5.36 0.39 6.14
CA ASP A 54 -4.01 -0.04 5.78
C ASP A 54 -2.99 1.08 6.01
N SER A 55 -3.32 2.29 5.57
CA SER A 55 -2.45 3.45 5.74
C SER A 55 -2.26 3.86 7.20
N PHE A 56 -3.30 3.76 8.02
CA PHE A 56 -3.21 4.03 9.45
C PHE A 56 -2.43 2.95 10.20
N LEU A 57 -2.63 1.67 9.86
CA LEU A 57 -1.78 0.61 10.43
C LEU A 57 -0.31 0.84 10.07
N MET A 58 -0.03 1.17 8.79
CA MET A 58 1.35 1.48 8.36
C MET A 58 1.95 2.62 9.19
N ALA A 59 1.20 3.70 9.41
CA ALA A 59 1.65 4.81 10.23
C ALA A 59 1.96 4.38 11.68
N LYS A 60 1.13 3.53 12.28
CA LYS A 60 1.38 2.95 13.62
C LYS A 60 2.61 2.05 13.64
N LEU A 61 2.81 1.21 12.62
CA LEU A 61 4.00 0.37 12.49
C LEU A 61 5.29 1.20 12.43
N PHE A 62 5.27 2.33 11.71
CA PHE A 62 6.40 3.26 11.71
C PHE A 62 6.64 3.93 13.06
N GLN A 63 5.57 4.28 13.81
CA GLN A 63 5.71 4.81 15.17
C GLN A 63 6.37 3.77 16.10
N GLU A 64 5.92 2.52 16.05
CA GLU A 64 6.48 1.43 16.84
C GLU A 64 7.95 1.13 16.44
N LEU A 65 8.25 1.15 15.13
CA LEU A 65 9.61 0.98 14.63
C LEU A 65 10.55 2.10 15.15
N TYR A 66 10.09 3.34 15.12
CA TYR A 66 10.84 4.49 15.62
C TYR A 66 11.04 4.43 17.15
N THR A 67 10.09 3.86 17.88
CA THR A 67 10.16 3.75 19.35
C THR A 67 11.05 2.61 19.79
N HIS A 68 11.03 1.47 19.09
CA HIS A 68 11.65 0.21 19.50
C HIS A 68 12.85 -0.22 18.64
N GLY A 69 13.10 0.47 17.53
CA GLY A 69 14.20 0.18 16.61
C GLY A 69 15.36 1.17 16.68
N GLU A 70 16.28 1.03 15.73
CA GLU A 70 17.33 2.01 15.52
C GLU A 70 16.74 3.29 14.92
N ARG A 71 17.01 4.45 15.53
CA ARG A 71 16.46 5.75 15.13
C ARG A 71 17.36 6.46 14.10
N ASN A 72 17.77 5.70 13.07
CA ASN A 72 18.71 6.21 12.06
C ASN A 72 18.00 6.79 10.84
N PHE A 73 16.70 7.05 10.92
CA PHE A 73 15.86 7.61 9.85
C PHE A 73 14.83 8.58 10.43
N GLU A 74 14.28 9.44 9.59
CA GLU A 74 13.21 10.38 9.94
C GLU A 74 11.88 9.98 9.29
N VAL A 75 10.77 10.32 9.95
CA VAL A 75 9.41 10.05 9.45
C VAL A 75 8.57 11.32 9.41
N VAL A 76 7.91 11.54 8.29
CA VAL A 76 6.86 12.55 8.12
C VAL A 76 5.57 11.83 7.76
N TYR A 77 4.48 12.07 8.49
CA TYR A 77 3.17 11.51 8.18
C TYR A 77 2.41 12.49 7.29
N LEU A 78 2.13 12.07 6.06
CA LEU A 78 1.56 12.94 5.03
C LEU A 78 0.19 12.43 4.59
N THR A 79 -0.82 13.30 4.60
CA THR A 79 -2.13 13.02 4.00
C THR A 79 -2.44 14.02 2.92
N MET A 80 -3.02 13.52 1.83
CA MET A 80 -3.59 14.34 0.78
C MET A 80 -5.12 14.29 0.89
N ASP A 81 -5.75 15.44 0.94
CA ASP A 81 -7.19 15.56 0.77
C ASP A 81 -7.49 15.78 -0.72
N PRO A 82 -8.04 14.79 -1.42
CA PRO A 82 -8.33 14.91 -2.86
C PRO A 82 -9.69 15.56 -3.15
N GLY A 83 -10.34 16.13 -2.13
CA GLY A 83 -11.71 16.67 -2.17
C GLY A 83 -12.70 15.82 -1.34
N TYR A 84 -12.30 15.37 -0.16
CA TYR A 84 -13.18 14.63 0.74
C TYR A 84 -14.38 15.44 1.18
N ASN A 85 -15.54 14.79 1.34
CA ASN A 85 -16.64 15.37 2.08
C ASN A 85 -16.23 15.63 3.55
N GLU A 86 -16.98 16.51 4.24
CA GLU A 86 -16.62 16.92 5.61
C GLU A 86 -16.56 15.73 6.59
N ALA A 87 -17.45 14.76 6.46
CA ALA A 87 -17.50 13.58 7.32
C ALA A 87 -16.23 12.73 7.19
N ASN A 88 -15.79 12.45 5.95
CA ASN A 88 -14.58 11.70 5.67
C ASN A 88 -13.32 12.45 6.12
N ARG A 89 -13.26 13.77 5.85
CA ARG A 89 -12.18 14.63 6.31
C ARG A 89 -12.06 14.58 7.82
N ARG A 90 -13.16 14.80 8.55
CA ARG A 90 -13.21 14.71 10.02
C ARG A 90 -12.74 13.35 10.51
N LYS A 91 -13.21 12.25 9.92
CA LYS A 91 -12.83 10.88 10.30
C LYS A 91 -11.33 10.63 10.18
N VAL A 92 -10.66 11.17 9.14
CA VAL A 92 -9.21 11.07 8.97
C VAL A 92 -8.45 11.76 10.11
N TRP A 93 -8.85 12.99 10.44
CA TRP A 93 -8.19 13.75 11.50
C TRP A 93 -8.48 13.20 12.90
N ASP A 94 -9.70 12.73 13.17
CA ASP A 94 -10.08 12.09 14.43
C ASP A 94 -9.27 10.79 14.65
N ASN A 95 -9.13 9.97 13.61
CA ASN A 95 -8.28 8.78 13.67
C ASN A 95 -6.81 9.13 13.88
N ALA A 96 -6.30 10.15 13.21
CA ALA A 96 -4.91 10.59 13.42
C ALA A 96 -4.69 11.05 14.88
N LYS A 97 -5.62 11.80 15.44
CA LYS A 97 -5.60 12.23 16.85
C LYS A 97 -5.68 11.04 17.79
N LEU A 98 -6.63 10.13 17.59
CA LEU A 98 -6.78 8.90 18.40
C LEU A 98 -5.52 8.05 18.40
N LEU A 99 -4.90 7.87 17.25
CA LEU A 99 -3.70 7.05 17.07
C LEU A 99 -2.40 7.79 17.42
N GLY A 100 -2.49 9.10 17.73
CA GLY A 100 -1.34 9.95 18.03
C GLY A 100 -0.38 10.14 16.86
N ILE A 101 -0.90 10.18 15.63
CA ILE A 101 -0.12 10.38 14.42
C ILE A 101 -0.03 11.87 14.13
N PRO A 102 1.18 12.49 14.12
CA PRO A 102 1.35 13.91 13.80
C PRO A 102 1.21 14.14 12.29
N LEU A 103 -0.04 14.05 11.81
CA LEU A 103 -0.40 14.10 10.41
C LEU A 103 -0.24 15.50 9.83
N ARG A 104 0.41 15.62 8.68
CA ARG A 104 0.49 16.84 7.87
C ARG A 104 -0.38 16.68 6.65
N GLY A 105 -1.34 17.60 6.46
CA GLY A 105 -2.29 17.56 5.35
C GLY A 105 -2.01 18.61 4.29
N PHE A 106 -2.32 18.29 3.05
CA PHE A 106 -2.46 19.26 1.95
C PHE A 106 -3.70 18.94 1.12
N GLU A 107 -4.27 19.94 0.52
CA GLU A 107 -5.46 19.84 -0.35
C GLU A 107 -5.06 19.69 -1.81
N SER A 108 -5.91 19.04 -2.58
CA SER A 108 -5.76 18.84 -4.01
C SER A 108 -7.14 18.74 -4.67
N SER A 109 -7.32 19.36 -5.83
CA SER A 109 -8.55 19.31 -6.63
C SER A 109 -8.60 18.11 -7.58
N ILE A 110 -7.95 17.00 -7.23
CA ILE A 110 -7.86 15.84 -8.13
C ILE A 110 -9.24 15.24 -8.44
N PHE A 111 -10.16 15.23 -7.51
CA PHE A 111 -11.51 14.72 -7.79
C PHE A 111 -12.27 15.61 -8.77
N GLU A 112 -12.15 16.91 -8.68
CA GLU A 112 -12.74 17.85 -9.65
C GLU A 112 -12.19 17.62 -11.06
N ILE A 113 -10.87 17.44 -11.18
CA ILE A 113 -10.21 17.20 -12.48
C ILE A 113 -10.61 15.83 -13.06
N THR A 114 -10.77 14.80 -12.21
CA THR A 114 -11.10 13.46 -12.68
C THR A 114 -12.57 13.27 -13.03
N ASP A 115 -13.47 14.11 -12.54
CA ASP A 115 -14.88 14.12 -12.94
C ASP A 115 -15.07 14.52 -14.42
N GLU A 116 -14.13 15.28 -14.98
CA GLU A 116 -14.17 15.72 -16.39
C GLU A 116 -13.59 14.67 -17.37
N ILE A 117 -13.02 13.55 -16.86
CA ILE A 117 -12.37 12.54 -17.70
C ILE A 117 -13.42 11.53 -18.23
N GLU A 118 -13.58 11.46 -19.52
CA GLU A 118 -14.38 10.43 -20.18
C GLU A 118 -13.74 9.05 -20.03
N GLY A 119 -14.51 8.04 -19.58
CA GLY A 119 -14.08 6.64 -19.46
C GLY A 119 -13.79 6.21 -18.03
N SER A 120 -12.66 5.53 -17.80
CA SER A 120 -12.26 5.06 -16.45
C SER A 120 -11.27 6.03 -15.80
N PRO A 121 -11.72 6.89 -14.87
CA PRO A 121 -10.88 7.92 -14.25
C PRO A 121 -9.90 7.36 -13.21
N CYS A 122 -10.03 6.07 -12.80
CA CYS A 122 -9.25 5.49 -11.71
C CYS A 122 -7.73 5.51 -11.96
N TYR A 123 -7.30 5.19 -13.19
CA TYR A 123 -5.87 5.19 -13.51
C TYR A 123 -5.25 6.60 -13.53
N PRO A 124 -5.83 7.60 -14.23
CA PRO A 124 -5.37 8.98 -14.14
C PRO A 124 -5.38 9.52 -12.70
N CYS A 125 -6.46 9.28 -11.96
CA CYS A 125 -6.59 9.68 -10.56
C CYS A 125 -5.44 9.13 -9.71
N ALA A 126 -5.19 7.82 -9.78
CA ALA A 126 -4.11 7.17 -9.03
C ALA A 126 -2.73 7.72 -9.41
N ARG A 127 -2.51 8.04 -10.68
CA ARG A 127 -1.26 8.65 -11.18
C ARG A 127 -1.07 10.09 -10.66
N MET A 128 -2.11 10.91 -10.72
CA MET A 128 -2.08 12.30 -10.23
C MET A 128 -1.88 12.33 -8.71
N ARG A 129 -2.62 11.51 -7.95
CA ARG A 129 -2.46 11.38 -6.50
C ARG A 129 -1.03 11.02 -6.11
N ARG A 130 -0.43 10.07 -6.81
CA ARG A 130 0.96 9.68 -6.58
C ARG A 130 1.93 10.82 -6.91
N GLY A 131 1.73 11.53 -8.01
CA GLY A 131 2.53 12.70 -8.39
C GLY A 131 2.50 13.79 -7.32
N ALA A 132 1.30 14.14 -6.83
CA ALA A 132 1.14 15.14 -5.77
C ALA A 132 1.84 14.72 -4.46
N LEU A 133 1.71 13.44 -4.06
CA LEU A 133 2.40 12.90 -2.88
C LEU A 133 3.93 12.98 -3.02
N TYR A 134 4.48 12.63 -4.18
CA TYR A 134 5.92 12.75 -4.43
C TYR A 134 6.40 14.19 -4.36
N SER A 135 5.67 15.13 -4.98
CA SER A 135 6.05 16.54 -4.96
C SER A 135 6.11 17.08 -3.54
N HIS A 136 5.04 16.89 -2.76
CA HIS A 136 4.99 17.38 -1.37
C HIS A 136 6.01 16.69 -0.47
N ALA A 137 6.23 15.39 -0.64
CA ALA A 137 7.24 14.67 0.12
C ALA A 137 8.66 15.22 -0.17
N ARG A 138 8.97 15.44 -1.44
CA ARG A 138 10.25 16.05 -1.87
C ARG A 138 10.42 17.45 -1.28
N ASP A 139 9.39 18.28 -1.32
CA ASP A 139 9.42 19.66 -0.79
C ASP A 139 9.62 19.67 0.73
N MET A 140 9.26 18.58 1.43
CA MET A 140 9.57 18.33 2.84
C MET A 140 10.95 17.71 3.06
N GLY A 141 11.78 17.56 2.02
CA GLY A 141 13.10 16.95 2.09
C GLY A 141 13.09 15.42 2.25
N CYS A 142 11.97 14.75 1.96
CA CYS A 142 11.92 13.30 1.99
C CYS A 142 12.57 12.71 0.72
N ASN A 143 13.30 11.61 0.88
CA ASN A 143 13.84 10.82 -0.21
C ASN A 143 13.01 9.55 -0.50
N LYS A 144 12.05 9.22 0.38
CA LYS A 144 11.16 8.06 0.19
C LYS A 144 9.70 8.41 0.47
N ILE A 145 8.79 7.73 -0.25
CA ILE A 145 7.38 7.66 0.11
C ILE A 145 7.00 6.22 0.46
N ALA A 146 6.29 6.02 1.57
CA ALA A 146 5.77 4.72 1.98
C ALA A 146 4.28 4.64 1.68
N LEU A 147 3.86 3.58 0.97
CA LEU A 147 2.47 3.31 0.63
C LEU A 147 1.97 2.02 1.29
N GLY A 148 0.72 2.04 1.76
CA GLY A 148 0.08 0.98 2.54
C GLY A 148 -0.38 -0.23 1.74
N HIS A 149 0.31 -0.61 0.65
CA HIS A 149 0.02 -1.84 -0.07
C HIS A 149 0.50 -3.05 0.73
N HIS A 150 -0.31 -4.11 0.70
CA HIS A 150 -0.10 -5.31 1.49
C HIS A 150 0.00 -6.58 0.62
N TYR A 151 0.21 -7.74 1.23
CA TYR A 151 0.43 -9.02 0.56
C TYR A 151 -0.68 -9.37 -0.45
N ASP A 152 -1.93 -9.13 -0.08
CA ASP A 152 -3.07 -9.48 -0.94
C ASP A 152 -3.10 -8.59 -2.20
N ASP A 153 -2.73 -7.30 -2.11
CA ASP A 153 -2.57 -6.43 -3.28
C ASP A 153 -1.51 -6.96 -4.26
N VAL A 154 -0.44 -7.56 -3.73
CA VAL A 154 0.64 -8.13 -4.55
C VAL A 154 0.14 -9.32 -5.35
N ILE A 155 -0.50 -10.30 -4.70
CA ILE A 155 -1.00 -11.49 -5.39
C ILE A 155 -2.14 -11.17 -6.36
N GLU A 156 -3.00 -10.22 -6.03
CA GLU A 156 -4.01 -9.69 -6.94
C GLU A 156 -3.36 -9.06 -8.19
N THR A 157 -2.31 -8.26 -8.00
CA THR A 157 -1.59 -7.62 -9.12
C THR A 157 -0.93 -8.63 -10.03
N ILE A 158 -0.34 -9.71 -9.49
CA ILE A 158 0.24 -10.79 -10.28
C ILE A 158 -0.83 -11.44 -11.17
N LEU A 159 -1.95 -11.87 -10.59
CA LEU A 159 -3.01 -12.52 -11.35
C LEU A 159 -3.69 -11.58 -12.35
N MET A 160 -3.88 -10.30 -11.99
CA MET A 160 -4.37 -9.30 -12.93
C MET A 160 -3.43 -9.12 -14.13
N GLY A 161 -2.12 -9.10 -13.89
CA GLY A 161 -1.11 -9.04 -14.95
C GLY A 161 -1.19 -10.24 -15.88
N MET A 162 -1.32 -11.44 -15.34
CA MET A 162 -1.41 -12.69 -16.10
C MET A 162 -2.72 -12.80 -16.89
N LEU A 163 -3.86 -12.60 -16.23
CA LEU A 163 -5.18 -12.92 -16.80
C LEU A 163 -5.74 -11.81 -17.70
N TYR A 164 -5.39 -10.55 -17.45
CA TYR A 164 -5.90 -9.42 -18.22
C TYR A 164 -4.82 -8.65 -18.98
N GLY A 165 -3.55 -8.80 -18.60
CA GLY A 165 -2.43 -8.10 -19.23
C GLY A 165 -1.52 -8.99 -20.07
N GLY A 166 -1.65 -10.33 -20.00
CA GLY A 166 -0.74 -11.27 -20.67
C GLY A 166 0.72 -11.11 -20.22
N GLN A 167 0.95 -10.69 -18.98
CA GLN A 167 2.29 -10.39 -18.46
C GLN A 167 2.49 -10.98 -17.07
N ILE A 168 3.66 -11.56 -16.83
CA ILE A 168 4.10 -11.95 -15.48
C ILE A 168 4.86 -10.77 -14.89
N GLN A 169 4.17 -9.99 -14.07
CA GLN A 169 4.74 -8.85 -13.37
C GLN A 169 4.11 -8.68 -11.99
N THR A 170 4.81 -8.02 -11.09
CA THR A 170 4.32 -7.76 -9.74
C THR A 170 4.44 -6.30 -9.34
N MET A 171 3.83 -5.95 -8.24
CA MET A 171 4.04 -4.70 -7.54
C MET A 171 5.35 -4.79 -6.75
N MET A 172 6.40 -4.10 -7.16
CA MET A 172 7.71 -4.17 -6.50
C MET A 172 7.68 -3.65 -5.06
N PRO A 173 8.38 -4.30 -4.10
CA PRO A 173 8.44 -3.83 -2.71
C PRO A 173 9.10 -2.45 -2.56
N LYS A 174 10.08 -2.12 -3.42
CA LYS A 174 10.65 -0.78 -3.58
C LYS A 174 10.96 -0.49 -5.05
N LEU A 175 10.92 0.77 -5.42
CA LEU A 175 11.31 1.21 -6.76
C LEU A 175 11.70 2.70 -6.78
N HIS A 176 12.69 3.02 -7.60
CA HIS A 176 13.03 4.41 -7.89
C HIS A 176 11.93 5.12 -8.70
N SER A 177 11.70 6.37 -8.39
CA SER A 177 10.74 7.16 -9.14
C SER A 177 11.37 7.67 -10.43
N VAL A 178 10.75 7.36 -11.58
CA VAL A 178 11.20 7.87 -12.88
C VAL A 178 10.96 9.39 -13.00
N ASN A 179 9.83 9.86 -12.47
CA ASN A 179 9.43 11.27 -12.60
C ASN A 179 9.98 12.17 -11.48
N PHE A 180 10.51 11.60 -10.41
CA PHE A 180 11.08 12.32 -9.26
C PHE A 180 12.47 11.73 -8.95
N PRO A 181 13.51 12.14 -9.69
CA PRO A 181 14.87 11.62 -9.47
C PRO A 181 15.32 11.77 -8.01
N GLY A 182 15.99 10.75 -7.49
CA GLY A 182 16.43 10.71 -6.09
C GLY A 182 15.37 10.28 -5.08
N MET A 183 14.12 10.04 -5.51
CA MET A 183 13.07 9.52 -4.65
C MET A 183 12.77 8.04 -4.92
N GLU A 184 12.45 7.31 -3.85
CA GLU A 184 11.98 5.92 -3.90
C GLU A 184 10.55 5.79 -3.37
N LEU A 185 9.82 4.80 -3.90
CA LEU A 185 8.58 4.30 -3.33
C LEU A 185 8.87 3.00 -2.59
N ILE A 186 8.38 2.87 -1.36
CA ILE A 186 8.50 1.65 -0.56
C ILE A 186 7.13 1.13 -0.13
N ARG A 187 7.01 -0.20 0.08
CA ARG A 187 5.79 -0.90 0.54
C ARG A 187 6.09 -1.76 1.76
N PRO A 188 6.16 -1.15 2.95
CA PRO A 188 6.62 -1.87 4.15
C PRO A 188 5.67 -2.97 4.63
N MET A 189 4.39 -2.92 4.23
CA MET A 189 3.41 -3.97 4.57
C MET A 189 3.33 -5.11 3.55
N TYR A 190 4.32 -5.24 2.67
CA TYR A 190 4.38 -6.20 1.56
C TYR A 190 4.12 -7.67 1.96
N LEU A 191 4.44 -8.04 3.20
CA LEU A 191 4.25 -9.39 3.75
C LEU A 191 3.07 -9.51 4.73
N ILE A 192 2.30 -8.44 4.95
CA ILE A 192 1.14 -8.44 5.86
C ILE A 192 -0.12 -8.80 5.09
N ARG A 193 -0.94 -9.71 5.65
CA ARG A 193 -2.24 -10.11 5.08
C ARG A 193 -3.34 -9.11 5.44
N GLU A 194 -4.22 -8.81 4.48
CA GLU A 194 -5.35 -7.90 4.66
C GLU A 194 -6.26 -8.33 5.84
N ASP A 195 -6.50 -9.62 5.98
CA ASP A 195 -7.32 -10.15 7.07
C ASP A 195 -6.75 -9.87 8.46
N ASN A 196 -5.43 -9.85 8.59
CA ASN A 196 -4.79 -9.51 9.87
C ASN A 196 -4.92 -8.00 10.16
N ILE A 197 -4.91 -7.15 9.14
CA ILE A 197 -5.21 -5.71 9.28
C ILE A 197 -6.65 -5.51 9.75
N LYS A 198 -7.60 -6.19 9.13
CA LYS A 198 -9.03 -6.16 9.52
C LYS A 198 -9.26 -6.67 10.95
N LYS A 199 -8.58 -7.76 11.34
CA LYS A 199 -8.66 -8.31 12.71
C LYS A 199 -8.13 -7.32 13.73
N TRP A 200 -6.97 -6.71 13.47
CA TRP A 200 -6.39 -5.68 14.33
C TRP A 200 -7.29 -4.44 14.47
N ALA A 201 -7.85 -3.96 13.37
CA ALA A 201 -8.77 -2.83 13.38
C ALA A 201 -10.01 -3.12 14.26
N ARG A 202 -10.64 -4.28 14.08
CA ARG A 202 -11.80 -4.71 14.88
C ARG A 202 -11.45 -4.92 16.35
N HIS A 203 -10.32 -5.53 16.65
CA HIS A 203 -9.85 -5.75 18.02
C HIS A 203 -9.72 -4.43 18.81
N ASN A 204 -9.27 -3.38 18.14
CA ASN A 204 -9.08 -2.07 18.76
C ASN A 204 -10.30 -1.14 18.64
N GLY A 205 -11.41 -1.62 18.08
CA GLY A 205 -12.61 -0.81 17.86
C GLY A 205 -12.39 0.39 16.93
N LEU A 206 -11.51 0.22 15.94
CA LEU A 206 -11.15 1.28 14.99
C LEU A 206 -12.04 1.23 13.75
N GLU A 207 -12.53 2.39 13.37
CA GLU A 207 -13.28 2.58 12.13
C GLU A 207 -12.56 3.56 11.24
N PHE A 208 -12.42 3.20 9.97
CA PHE A 208 -11.72 3.99 8.97
C PHE A 208 -12.66 4.37 7.83
N ILE A 209 -12.26 5.36 7.02
CA ILE A 209 -12.98 5.61 5.78
C ILE A 209 -12.81 4.40 4.85
N ALA A 210 -13.90 4.01 4.19
CA ALA A 210 -13.87 2.93 3.20
C ALA A 210 -13.25 3.47 1.89
N CYS A 211 -14.00 3.64 0.84
CA CYS A 211 -13.55 4.34 -0.36
C CYS A 211 -14.15 5.74 -0.35
N ALA A 212 -13.30 6.76 -0.30
CA ALA A 212 -13.73 8.15 -0.24
C ALA A 212 -13.76 8.82 -1.63
N CYS A 213 -13.82 8.04 -2.69
CA CYS A 213 -13.98 8.55 -4.04
C CYS A 213 -15.45 8.82 -4.32
N PRO A 214 -15.87 10.05 -4.66
CA PRO A 214 -17.27 10.36 -5.01
C PRO A 214 -17.80 9.49 -6.15
N LEU A 215 -16.91 9.07 -7.06
CA LEU A 215 -17.25 8.16 -8.17
C LEU A 215 -17.62 6.76 -7.71
N THR A 216 -17.11 6.28 -6.57
CA THR A 216 -17.48 4.97 -6.02
C THR A 216 -18.75 5.04 -5.17
N GLU A 217 -19.07 6.18 -4.56
CA GLU A 217 -20.36 6.41 -3.89
C GLU A 217 -21.52 6.45 -4.91
N GLY A 218 -21.27 6.95 -6.14
CA GLY A 218 -22.26 6.97 -7.26
C GLY A 218 -22.30 5.70 -8.11
N MET A 219 -21.29 4.83 -8.04
CA MET A 219 -21.12 3.62 -8.87
C MET A 219 -21.77 2.34 -8.30
N ALA A 220 -22.77 2.44 -7.45
CA ALA A 220 -23.71 1.33 -7.23
C ALA A 220 -24.44 0.89 -8.56
N SER A 221 -24.12 1.54 -9.69
CA SER A 221 -24.66 1.28 -11.02
C SER A 221 -23.55 1.00 -12.05
N GLY A 222 -23.12 -0.28 -12.17
CA GLY A 222 -22.98 -0.95 -13.45
C GLY A 222 -21.92 -0.52 -14.47
N ARG A 223 -20.88 0.25 -14.19
CA ARG A 223 -19.80 0.49 -15.17
C ARG A 223 -18.55 -0.31 -14.82
N GLY A 224 -18.23 -1.29 -15.68
CA GLY A 224 -17.08 -2.19 -15.56
C GLY A 224 -15.78 -1.43 -15.50
N SER A 225 -15.22 -1.29 -14.29
CA SER A 225 -13.97 -0.64 -14.01
C SER A 225 -12.91 -1.65 -13.54
N MET A 226 -11.68 -1.21 -13.34
CA MET A 226 -10.63 -2.01 -12.71
C MET A 226 -11.05 -2.59 -11.36
N ASP A 227 -11.97 -1.95 -10.64
CA ASP A 227 -12.51 -2.44 -9.37
C ASP A 227 -13.34 -3.72 -9.54
N SER A 228 -14.08 -3.88 -10.67
CA SER A 228 -14.80 -5.12 -10.95
C SER A 228 -13.83 -6.27 -11.25
N LYS A 229 -12.78 -6.04 -12.03
CA LYS A 229 -11.73 -7.02 -12.30
C LYS A 229 -10.96 -7.41 -11.05
N ARG A 230 -10.66 -6.45 -10.17
CA ARG A 230 -10.00 -6.72 -8.90
C ARG A 230 -10.91 -7.54 -7.97
N ALA A 231 -12.20 -7.25 -7.92
CA ALA A 231 -13.17 -8.03 -7.15
C ALA A 231 -13.30 -9.47 -7.68
N GLU A 232 -13.29 -9.64 -9.01
CA GLU A 232 -13.26 -10.95 -9.66
C GLU A 232 -12.01 -11.75 -9.28
N ILE A 233 -10.82 -11.13 -9.33
CA ILE A 233 -9.57 -11.75 -8.89
C ILE A 233 -9.61 -12.12 -7.41
N LYS A 234 -10.15 -11.27 -6.54
CA LYS A 234 -10.32 -11.61 -5.11
C LYS A 234 -11.20 -12.84 -4.92
N SER A 235 -12.30 -12.95 -5.66
CA SER A 235 -13.16 -14.13 -5.62
C SER A 235 -12.43 -15.38 -6.10
N LEU A 236 -11.71 -15.29 -7.21
CA LEU A 236 -10.92 -16.39 -7.77
C LEU A 236 -9.84 -16.87 -6.77
N ILE A 237 -9.11 -15.95 -6.13
CA ILE A 237 -8.09 -16.29 -5.13
C ILE A 237 -8.74 -17.06 -3.97
N LYS A 238 -9.90 -16.61 -3.51
CA LYS A 238 -10.63 -17.29 -2.42
C LYS A 238 -11.07 -18.69 -2.81
N GLU A 239 -11.64 -18.87 -3.99
CA GLU A 239 -12.03 -20.19 -4.51
C GLU A 239 -10.83 -21.14 -4.65
N LEU A 240 -9.71 -20.64 -5.13
CA LEU A 240 -8.47 -21.41 -5.24
C LEU A 240 -7.90 -21.76 -3.86
N HIS A 241 -7.98 -20.86 -2.89
CA HIS A 241 -7.55 -21.10 -1.50
C HIS A 241 -8.36 -22.21 -0.84
N GLU A 242 -9.67 -22.26 -1.06
CA GLU A 242 -10.55 -23.32 -0.55
C GLU A 242 -10.15 -24.72 -1.06
N LYS A 243 -9.62 -24.79 -2.29
CA LYS A 243 -9.11 -26.03 -2.89
C LYS A 243 -7.70 -26.38 -2.43
N ASN A 244 -6.85 -25.37 -2.23
CA ASN A 244 -5.46 -25.54 -1.81
C ASN A 244 -4.99 -24.32 -1.01
N GLN A 245 -4.79 -24.50 0.29
CA GLN A 245 -4.34 -23.47 1.22
C GLN A 245 -2.98 -22.83 0.87
N TYR A 246 -2.17 -23.48 0.02
CA TYR A 246 -0.86 -22.97 -0.42
C TYR A 246 -0.93 -22.08 -1.65
N THR A 247 -2.09 -21.95 -2.30
CA THR A 247 -2.25 -21.23 -3.57
C THR A 247 -1.73 -19.80 -3.50
N GLU A 248 -2.12 -19.04 -2.50
CA GLU A 248 -1.70 -17.65 -2.34
C GLU A 248 -0.17 -17.53 -2.17
N ALA A 249 0.42 -18.42 -1.38
CA ALA A 249 1.87 -18.46 -1.21
C ALA A 249 2.60 -18.87 -2.50
N ASN A 250 2.02 -19.76 -3.29
CA ASN A 250 2.57 -20.17 -4.57
C ASN A 250 2.49 -19.04 -5.61
N ILE A 251 1.37 -18.31 -5.68
CA ILE A 251 1.24 -17.13 -6.54
C ILE A 251 2.31 -16.09 -6.18
N PHE A 252 2.47 -15.80 -4.89
CA PHE A 252 3.48 -14.84 -4.43
C PHE A 252 4.90 -15.27 -4.79
N LYS A 253 5.24 -16.53 -4.54
CA LYS A 253 6.58 -17.09 -4.83
C LYS A 253 6.88 -17.21 -6.31
N SER A 254 5.88 -17.33 -7.17
CA SER A 254 6.08 -17.51 -8.61
C SER A 254 6.87 -16.38 -9.26
N VAL A 255 6.79 -15.17 -8.71
CA VAL A 255 7.54 -14.00 -9.20
C VAL A 255 8.89 -13.80 -8.47
N GLU A 256 9.14 -14.52 -7.38
CA GLU A 256 10.46 -14.58 -6.72
C GLU A 256 11.34 -15.72 -7.30
N HIS A 257 10.72 -16.77 -7.84
CA HIS A 257 11.40 -17.98 -8.32
C HIS A 257 11.16 -18.19 -9.83
N VAL A 258 11.39 -17.15 -10.63
CA VAL A 258 11.28 -17.25 -12.08
C VAL A 258 12.48 -18.00 -12.62
N ASN A 259 12.23 -19.11 -13.35
CA ASN A 259 13.28 -19.87 -14.03
C ASN A 259 13.38 -19.38 -15.49
N LEU A 260 14.36 -18.55 -15.77
CA LEU A 260 14.56 -17.95 -17.10
C LEU A 260 14.86 -18.98 -18.18
N SER A 261 15.45 -20.14 -17.83
CA SER A 261 15.74 -21.22 -18.80
C SER A 261 14.48 -21.91 -19.35
N THR A 262 13.31 -21.66 -18.75
CA THR A 262 12.03 -22.27 -19.16
C THR A 262 11.00 -21.21 -19.54
N ILE A 263 11.43 -19.98 -19.83
CA ILE A 263 10.60 -18.88 -20.32
C ILE A 263 10.94 -18.60 -21.79
N ILE A 264 9.91 -18.47 -22.63
CA ILE A 264 10.06 -18.24 -24.08
C ILE A 264 10.73 -16.89 -24.36
N ALA A 265 10.34 -15.84 -23.63
CA ALA A 265 10.94 -14.52 -23.72
C ALA A 265 10.71 -13.73 -22.43
N TYR A 266 11.61 -12.82 -22.11
CA TYR A 266 11.45 -11.86 -21.03
C TYR A 266 11.90 -10.46 -21.46
N LYS A 267 11.35 -9.43 -20.80
CA LYS A 267 11.71 -8.04 -21.05
C LYS A 267 12.57 -7.51 -19.92
N LYS A 268 13.73 -6.95 -20.24
CA LYS A 268 14.64 -6.30 -19.30
C LYS A 268 15.11 -4.97 -19.91
N ASP A 269 15.06 -3.89 -19.15
CA ASP A 269 15.52 -2.55 -19.54
C ASP A 269 14.96 -2.03 -20.88
N GLY A 270 13.75 -2.49 -21.24
CA GLY A 270 13.09 -2.15 -22.51
C GLY A 270 13.36 -3.12 -23.65
N GLU A 271 14.36 -3.98 -23.54
CA GLU A 271 14.73 -5.00 -24.52
C GLU A 271 14.03 -6.33 -24.26
N ILE A 272 13.71 -7.06 -25.34
CA ILE A 272 13.13 -8.40 -25.29
C ILE A 272 14.26 -9.39 -25.53
N HIS A 273 14.44 -10.32 -24.59
CA HIS A 273 15.35 -11.45 -24.68
C HIS A 273 14.54 -12.70 -24.98
N HIS A 274 14.89 -13.40 -26.06
CA HIS A 274 14.18 -14.59 -26.50
C HIS A 274 15.05 -15.84 -26.26
N PHE A 275 14.45 -17.00 -25.97
CA PHE A 275 15.18 -18.21 -25.68
C PHE A 275 16.11 -18.65 -26.88
N LEU A 276 15.76 -18.23 -28.11
CA LEU A 276 16.58 -18.48 -29.29
C LEU A 276 17.90 -17.68 -29.31
N ASP A 277 18.01 -16.61 -28.53
CA ASP A 277 19.23 -15.78 -28.52
C ASP A 277 20.45 -16.56 -27.99
N GLU A 278 20.20 -17.59 -27.15
CA GLU A 278 21.22 -18.41 -26.50
C GLU A 278 21.07 -19.91 -26.82
N TYR A 279 20.17 -20.30 -27.75
CA TYR A 279 19.78 -21.71 -27.96
C TYR A 279 20.92 -22.56 -28.56
N ASP A 280 21.74 -22.00 -29.41
CA ASP A 280 22.84 -22.68 -30.11
C ASP A 280 24.24 -22.30 -29.55
N MET A 281 24.28 -21.58 -28.37
CA MET A 281 25.53 -21.28 -27.69
C MET A 281 25.91 -22.41 -26.72
#